data_a9eda3892d7dd96c7deac65f2629a990
#
_entry.id   a9eda3892d7dd96c7deac65f2629a990
#
_cell.length_a   1.000
_cell.length_b   1.000
_cell.length_c   1.000
_cell.angle_alpha   90.00
_cell.angle_beta   90.00
_cell.angle_gamma   90.00
#
_symmetry.space_group_name_H-M   'P 1'
#
loop_
_entity.id
_entity.type
_entity.pdbx_description
1 polymer ?
#
loop_
_entity_poly.entity_id
_entity_poly.type
_entity_poly.pdbx_seq_one_letter_code
_entity_poly.pdbx_strand_id
1 'polypeptide(L)'
;MQFTSVYGLKNIVRFGSVVTLSWLLPLSAHAIDVHPTAEQIQAALDQGKEAAQKRNPPDTFYVRFGATDELHPSGFLITKLGGLSVMATHMALRGLQPSEAEVTQVLDGQTMLVSTVIFGNAPNFAVDSYMVFEQGGKAIKPVTVRFDGFAHRSAAWPESPKFKAKVIASFNYADFDPKSHTTITVFPATGGESSFNVDFSRIH
;
A
#
# COMPACT_ATOMS: atom_id res chain seq x y z
N MET A 1 -15.21 -92.06 -13.64
CA MET A 1 -14.12 -91.90 -14.63
C MET A 1 -13.96 -90.47 -14.97
N GLN A 2 -12.74 -89.98 -14.91
CA GLN A 2 -12.16 -88.69 -15.32
C GLN A 2 -12.39 -87.45 -14.47
N PHE A 3 -11.29 -87.10 -13.87
CA PHE A 3 -10.95 -85.83 -13.22
C PHE A 3 -10.73 -84.75 -14.26
N THR A 4 -11.15 -83.54 -13.98
CA THR A 4 -10.53 -82.30 -14.57
C THR A 4 -10.37 -81.23 -13.53
N SER A 5 -9.12 -80.93 -13.29
CA SER A 5 -8.61 -79.87 -12.44
C SER A 5 -8.82 -78.51 -13.12
N VAL A 6 -9.29 -77.51 -12.36
CA VAL A 6 -9.30 -76.11 -12.83
C VAL A 6 -8.43 -75.26 -11.87
N TYR A 7 -7.34 -74.75 -12.41
CA TYR A 7 -6.41 -73.83 -11.76
C TYR A 7 -7.02 -72.41 -11.58
N GLY A 8 -7.04 -71.95 -10.33
CA GLY A 8 -7.44 -70.63 -10.01
C GLY A 8 -6.30 -69.63 -10.24
N LEU A 9 -6.56 -68.64 -11.08
CA LEU A 9 -5.68 -67.50 -11.26
C LEU A 9 -5.90 -66.52 -10.11
N LYS A 10 -4.83 -66.25 -9.31
CA LYS A 10 -4.80 -65.15 -8.30
C LYS A 10 -4.47 -63.83 -8.98
N ASN A 11 -5.45 -62.96 -9.06
CA ASN A 11 -5.21 -61.57 -9.45
C ASN A 11 -4.56 -60.81 -8.29
N ILE A 12 -3.30 -60.45 -8.45
CA ILE A 12 -2.58 -59.55 -7.57
C ILE A 12 -2.89 -58.11 -8.03
N VAL A 13 -3.79 -57.45 -7.31
CA VAL A 13 -4.03 -55.98 -7.48
C VAL A 13 -2.89 -55.27 -6.78
N ARG A 14 -1.97 -54.68 -7.54
CA ARG A 14 -0.97 -53.72 -7.04
C ARG A 14 -1.62 -52.40 -6.83
N PHE A 15 -1.84 -52.00 -5.57
CA PHE A 15 -2.16 -50.61 -5.20
C PHE A 15 -0.91 -49.77 -5.39
N GLY A 16 -0.89 -48.99 -6.46
CA GLY A 16 0.10 -47.95 -6.64
C GLY A 16 -0.29 -46.73 -5.78
N SER A 17 0.46 -46.47 -4.70
CA SER A 17 0.33 -45.27 -3.90
C SER A 17 0.80 -44.08 -4.74
N VAL A 18 -0.13 -43.25 -5.23
CA VAL A 18 0.17 -41.96 -5.83
C VAL A 18 0.47 -40.99 -4.70
N VAL A 19 1.75 -40.71 -4.45
CA VAL A 19 2.19 -39.66 -3.56
C VAL A 19 2.00 -38.34 -4.31
N THR A 20 0.89 -37.66 -4.06
CA THR A 20 0.68 -36.28 -4.51
C THR A 20 1.59 -35.36 -3.68
N LEU A 21 2.72 -34.97 -4.26
CA LEU A 21 3.61 -33.95 -3.73
C LEU A 21 2.91 -32.59 -3.88
N SER A 22 2.16 -32.20 -2.83
CA SER A 22 1.57 -30.87 -2.76
C SER A 22 2.69 -29.84 -2.67
N TRP A 23 2.96 -29.15 -3.75
CA TRP A 23 3.82 -27.97 -3.76
C TRP A 23 3.10 -26.88 -2.97
N LEU A 24 3.47 -26.72 -1.70
CA LEU A 24 3.15 -25.55 -0.91
C LEU A 24 3.94 -24.38 -1.54
N LEU A 25 3.29 -23.67 -2.45
CA LEU A 25 3.78 -22.37 -2.88
C LEU A 25 3.85 -21.51 -1.61
N PRO A 26 5.02 -20.92 -1.27
CA PRO A 26 5.07 -19.97 -0.18
C PRO A 26 4.09 -18.86 -0.53
N LEU A 27 3.06 -18.65 0.31
CA LEU A 27 2.33 -17.40 0.29
C LEU A 27 3.37 -16.34 0.62
N SER A 28 3.81 -15.61 -0.40
CA SER A 28 4.66 -14.45 -0.22
C SER A 28 3.90 -13.52 0.71
N ALA A 29 4.34 -13.43 1.96
CA ALA A 29 3.87 -12.41 2.88
C ALA A 29 4.26 -11.08 2.23
N HIS A 30 3.26 -10.39 1.69
CA HIS A 30 3.46 -9.09 1.09
C HIS A 30 3.71 -8.10 2.22
N ALA A 31 4.60 -7.18 2.02
CA ALA A 31 4.99 -6.13 2.95
C ALA A 31 5.43 -4.94 2.10
N ILE A 32 5.57 -3.77 2.70
CA ILE A 32 6.16 -2.63 1.99
C ILE A 32 7.58 -3.00 1.57
N ASP A 33 7.79 -3.20 0.26
CA ASP A 33 9.10 -3.54 -0.28
C ASP A 33 10.02 -2.31 -0.29
N VAL A 34 10.94 -2.28 0.67
CA VAL A 34 11.97 -1.23 0.78
C VAL A 34 13.09 -1.45 -0.23
N HIS A 35 13.37 -2.71 -0.58
CA HIS A 35 14.37 -3.14 -1.56
C HIS A 35 13.73 -4.06 -2.60
N PRO A 36 12.96 -3.51 -3.55
CA PRO A 36 12.27 -4.32 -4.56
C PRO A 36 13.24 -5.10 -5.44
N THR A 37 12.84 -6.31 -5.85
CA THR A 37 13.58 -7.10 -6.84
C THR A 37 13.42 -6.54 -8.26
N ALA A 38 14.29 -6.96 -9.19
CA ALA A 38 14.19 -6.53 -10.58
C ALA A 38 12.84 -6.93 -11.22
N GLU A 39 12.30 -8.09 -10.86
CA GLU A 39 10.99 -8.56 -11.33
C GLU A 39 9.85 -7.67 -10.80
N GLN A 40 9.90 -7.27 -9.52
CA GLN A 40 8.91 -6.38 -8.91
C GLN A 40 8.97 -4.98 -9.55
N ILE A 41 10.18 -4.47 -9.80
CA ILE A 41 10.38 -3.18 -10.48
C ILE A 41 9.76 -3.23 -11.88
N GLN A 42 10.08 -4.25 -12.67
CA GLN A 42 9.53 -4.39 -14.02
C GLN A 42 8.01 -4.53 -13.99
N ALA A 43 7.47 -5.34 -13.09
CA ALA A 43 6.02 -5.50 -12.91
C ALA A 43 5.33 -4.17 -12.58
N ALA A 44 5.92 -3.34 -11.71
CA ALA A 44 5.38 -2.03 -11.36
C ALA A 44 5.37 -1.06 -12.56
N LEU A 45 6.45 -1.05 -13.37
CA LEU A 45 6.53 -0.26 -14.59
C LEU A 45 5.49 -0.70 -15.63
N ASP A 46 5.31 -2.00 -15.82
CA ASP A 46 4.32 -2.56 -16.74
C ASP A 46 2.88 -2.26 -16.30
N GLN A 47 2.59 -2.36 -14.99
CA GLN A 47 1.30 -1.97 -14.41
C GLN A 47 0.99 -0.50 -14.68
N GLY A 48 1.97 0.39 -14.50
CA GLY A 48 1.80 1.81 -14.80
C GLY A 48 1.52 2.08 -16.27
N LYS A 49 2.22 1.40 -17.19
CA LYS A 49 1.97 1.48 -18.62
C LYS A 49 0.58 0.97 -19.01
N GLU A 50 0.15 -0.15 -18.41
CA GLU A 50 -1.19 -0.71 -18.62
C GLU A 50 -2.28 0.23 -18.12
N ALA A 51 -2.09 0.84 -16.94
CA ALA A 51 -3.01 1.84 -16.39
C ALA A 51 -3.20 3.03 -17.34
N ALA A 52 -2.12 3.53 -17.94
CA ALA A 52 -2.19 4.59 -18.94
C ALA A 52 -2.99 4.17 -20.18
N GLN A 53 -2.80 2.95 -20.68
CA GLN A 53 -3.57 2.41 -21.82
C GLN A 53 -5.08 2.32 -21.52
N LYS A 54 -5.41 1.91 -20.29
CA LYS A 54 -6.79 1.83 -19.79
C LYS A 54 -7.37 3.17 -19.35
N ARG A 55 -6.57 4.24 -19.36
CA ARG A 55 -6.89 5.57 -18.84
C ARG A 55 -7.28 5.55 -17.36
N ASN A 56 -6.73 4.61 -16.59
CA ASN A 56 -6.87 4.60 -15.15
C ASN A 56 -6.06 5.75 -14.54
N PRO A 57 -6.59 6.47 -13.55
CA PRO A 57 -5.86 7.55 -12.90
C PRO A 57 -4.66 6.99 -12.09
N PRO A 58 -3.53 7.71 -12.02
CA PRO A 58 -2.33 7.25 -11.32
C PRO A 58 -2.52 6.97 -9.83
N ASP A 59 -3.51 7.59 -9.21
CA ASP A 59 -3.83 7.41 -7.79
C ASP A 59 -4.44 6.04 -7.45
N THR A 60 -4.70 5.20 -8.45
CA THR A 60 -5.04 3.78 -8.25
C THR A 60 -3.90 2.98 -7.61
N PHE A 61 -2.66 3.47 -7.70
CA PHE A 61 -1.49 2.86 -7.06
C PHE A 61 -1.22 3.36 -5.64
N TYR A 62 -2.08 4.22 -5.12
CA TYR A 62 -1.97 4.67 -3.74
C TYR A 62 -2.60 3.65 -2.79
N VAL A 63 -1.90 3.34 -1.72
CA VAL A 63 -2.46 2.51 -0.64
C VAL A 63 -3.34 3.40 0.23
N ARG A 64 -4.65 3.26 0.09
CA ARG A 64 -5.63 4.07 0.79
C ARG A 64 -5.95 3.49 2.17
N PHE A 65 -6.24 4.36 3.12
CA PHE A 65 -6.68 4.01 4.47
C PHE A 65 -7.69 5.03 5.02
N GLY A 66 -8.37 4.67 6.08
CA GLY A 66 -9.42 5.50 6.69
C GLY A 66 -10.76 5.40 5.98
N ALA A 67 -11.54 6.44 6.05
CA ALA A 67 -12.89 6.47 5.48
C ALA A 67 -12.85 6.57 3.94
N THR A 68 -13.90 6.05 3.31
CA THR A 68 -14.09 6.14 1.85
C THR A 68 -15.01 7.27 1.43
N ASP A 69 -15.68 7.91 2.38
CA ASP A 69 -16.57 9.06 2.15
C ASP A 69 -15.82 10.40 2.25
N GLU A 70 -16.51 11.48 1.90
CA GLU A 70 -15.93 12.83 1.83
C GLU A 70 -16.02 13.63 3.14
N LEU A 71 -16.52 13.04 4.23
CA LEU A 71 -16.80 13.73 5.49
C LEU A 71 -15.98 13.21 6.67
N HIS A 72 -15.29 12.10 6.49
CA HIS A 72 -14.48 11.50 7.54
C HIS A 72 -13.00 11.44 7.18
N PRO A 73 -12.11 11.43 8.17
CA PRO A 73 -10.68 11.39 7.95
C PRO A 73 -10.24 10.17 7.13
N SER A 74 -9.37 10.42 6.18
CA SER A 74 -8.83 9.40 5.28
C SER A 74 -7.41 9.75 4.87
N GLY A 75 -6.74 8.83 4.20
CA GLY A 75 -5.41 9.08 3.70
C GLY A 75 -4.94 8.03 2.71
N PHE A 76 -3.72 8.22 2.28
CA PHE A 76 -2.99 7.27 1.47
C PHE A 76 -1.49 7.34 1.74
N LEU A 77 -0.81 6.26 1.41
CA LEU A 77 0.65 6.24 1.34
C LEU A 77 1.11 5.78 -0.05
N ILE A 78 2.33 6.13 -0.39
CA ILE A 78 2.96 5.76 -1.66
C ILE A 78 4.24 4.99 -1.35
N THR A 79 4.24 3.70 -1.71
CA THR A 79 5.42 2.84 -1.63
C THR A 79 6.37 3.09 -2.80
N LYS A 80 7.59 2.54 -2.78
CA LYS A 80 8.50 2.62 -3.93
C LYS A 80 7.89 2.02 -5.20
N LEU A 81 7.28 0.85 -5.10
CA LEU A 81 6.61 0.21 -6.24
C LEU A 81 5.41 1.02 -6.73
N GLY A 82 4.58 1.53 -5.82
CA GLY A 82 3.50 2.45 -6.16
C GLY A 82 4.01 3.71 -6.87
N GLY A 83 5.11 4.28 -6.39
CA GLY A 83 5.78 5.43 -7.01
C GLY A 83 6.27 5.16 -8.43
N LEU A 84 6.84 3.97 -8.68
CA LEU A 84 7.24 3.52 -10.02
C LEU A 84 6.04 3.40 -10.96
N SER A 85 4.94 2.80 -10.49
CA SER A 85 3.72 2.65 -11.28
C SER A 85 3.09 4.01 -11.61
N VAL A 86 3.05 4.94 -10.65
CA VAL A 86 2.59 6.32 -10.85
C VAL A 86 3.44 7.03 -11.89
N MET A 87 4.77 6.98 -11.76
CA MET A 87 5.70 7.58 -12.71
C MET A 87 5.51 7.01 -14.12
N ALA A 88 5.47 5.69 -14.25
CA ALA A 88 5.28 5.00 -15.52
C ALA A 88 3.93 5.39 -16.18
N THR A 89 2.86 5.51 -15.39
CA THR A 89 1.55 5.97 -15.89
C THR A 89 1.64 7.38 -16.45
N HIS A 90 2.21 8.31 -15.69
CA HIS A 90 2.33 9.71 -16.14
C HIS A 90 3.18 9.86 -17.40
N MET A 91 4.23 9.08 -17.53
CA MET A 91 5.10 9.10 -18.71
C MET A 91 4.42 8.46 -19.91
N ALA A 92 3.76 7.31 -19.72
CA ALA A 92 3.06 6.62 -20.80
C ALA A 92 1.89 7.44 -21.36
N LEU A 93 1.17 8.21 -20.54
CA LEU A 93 0.14 9.17 -20.98
C LEU A 93 0.70 10.27 -21.89
N ARG A 94 2.00 10.53 -21.85
CA ARG A 94 2.71 11.49 -22.72
C ARG A 94 3.47 10.81 -23.86
N GLY A 95 3.31 9.49 -24.05
CA GLY A 95 4.04 8.71 -25.05
C GLY A 95 5.53 8.49 -24.70
N LEU A 96 5.91 8.66 -23.43
CA LEU A 96 7.26 8.48 -22.93
C LEU A 96 7.40 7.17 -22.13
N GLN A 97 8.65 6.77 -21.88
CA GLN A 97 8.98 5.67 -20.98
C GLN A 97 9.97 6.17 -19.93
N PRO A 98 9.90 5.66 -18.67
CA PRO A 98 10.89 5.98 -17.67
C PRO A 98 12.29 5.59 -18.10
N SER A 99 13.23 6.49 -17.91
CA SER A 99 14.66 6.21 -18.07
C SER A 99 15.19 5.46 -16.84
N GLU A 100 16.31 4.79 -17.00
CA GLU A 100 17.00 4.08 -15.91
C GLU A 100 17.34 5.03 -14.74
N ALA A 101 17.73 6.27 -15.05
CA ALA A 101 18.00 7.30 -14.05
C ALA A 101 16.76 7.69 -13.23
N GLU A 102 15.59 7.81 -13.87
CA GLU A 102 14.34 8.14 -13.18
C GLU A 102 13.87 6.98 -12.30
N VAL A 103 14.00 5.74 -12.78
CA VAL A 103 13.73 4.53 -11.98
C VAL A 103 14.63 4.49 -10.75
N THR A 104 15.94 4.68 -10.94
CA THR A 104 16.94 4.71 -9.86
C THR A 104 16.60 5.80 -8.84
N GLN A 105 16.21 6.99 -9.29
CA GLN A 105 15.82 8.09 -8.39
C GLN A 105 14.66 7.71 -7.45
N VAL A 106 13.66 6.97 -7.93
CA VAL A 106 12.55 6.48 -7.10
C VAL A 106 13.04 5.41 -6.13
N LEU A 107 13.89 4.48 -6.59
CA LEU A 107 14.41 3.39 -5.78
C LEU A 107 15.36 3.86 -4.68
N ASP A 108 16.16 4.88 -4.95
CA ASP A 108 17.09 5.49 -3.99
C ASP A 108 16.37 6.36 -2.95
N GLY A 109 15.09 6.65 -3.16
CA GLY A 109 14.28 7.38 -2.21
C GLY A 109 14.29 6.73 -0.83
N GLN A 110 14.72 7.48 0.20
CA GLN A 110 14.86 6.96 1.57
C GLN A 110 13.58 7.09 2.38
N THR A 111 12.57 7.77 1.87
CA THR A 111 11.36 8.08 2.64
C THR A 111 10.09 7.62 1.92
N MET A 112 9.12 7.21 2.72
CA MET A 112 7.75 6.94 2.30
C MET A 112 6.88 8.17 2.55
N LEU A 113 6.11 8.57 1.55
CA LEU A 113 5.16 9.67 1.65
C LEU A 113 3.81 9.16 2.16
N VAL A 114 3.27 9.86 3.16
CA VAL A 114 1.92 9.67 3.68
C VAL A 114 1.16 10.98 3.58
N SER A 115 -0.04 10.94 3.04
CA SER A 115 -0.94 12.08 2.93
C SER A 115 -2.26 11.75 3.59
N THR A 116 -2.75 12.64 4.44
CA THR A 116 -4.04 12.51 5.12
C THR A 116 -4.92 13.72 4.82
N VAL A 117 -6.23 13.50 4.85
CA VAL A 117 -7.23 14.53 4.89
C VAL A 117 -7.88 14.49 6.27
N ILE A 118 -7.81 15.60 6.98
CA ILE A 118 -8.42 15.78 8.31
C ILE A 118 -9.48 16.88 8.25
N PHE A 119 -10.34 16.94 9.26
CA PHE A 119 -11.49 17.84 9.28
C PHE A 119 -11.51 18.70 10.55
N GLY A 120 -12.06 19.91 10.42
CA GLY A 120 -12.18 20.84 11.54
C GLY A 120 -13.22 21.92 11.29
N ASN A 121 -13.41 22.82 12.25
CA ASN A 121 -14.42 23.88 12.19
C ASN A 121 -13.85 25.30 12.03
N ALA A 122 -12.53 25.44 12.01
CA ALA A 122 -11.83 26.70 11.76
C ALA A 122 -11.02 26.64 10.46
N PRO A 123 -10.90 27.72 9.70
CA PRO A 123 -10.19 27.72 8.42
C PRO A 123 -8.67 27.50 8.55
N ASN A 124 -8.11 27.65 9.73
CA ASN A 124 -6.69 27.46 10.04
C ASN A 124 -6.44 26.27 10.98
N PHE A 125 -7.40 25.35 11.15
CA PHE A 125 -7.32 24.28 12.13
C PHE A 125 -6.13 23.32 11.91
N ALA A 126 -5.65 23.20 10.66
CA ALA A 126 -4.57 22.30 10.29
C ALA A 126 -3.16 22.94 10.38
N VAL A 127 -3.08 24.24 10.68
CA VAL A 127 -1.80 24.92 10.86
C VAL A 127 -1.03 24.27 12.01
N ASP A 128 0.27 24.03 11.82
CA ASP A 128 1.16 23.35 12.77
C ASP A 128 0.73 21.92 13.15
N SER A 129 -0.06 21.28 12.28
CA SER A 129 -0.37 19.85 12.43
C SER A 129 0.88 19.01 12.36
N TYR A 130 0.88 17.91 13.13
CA TYR A 130 1.97 16.95 13.19
C TYR A 130 1.44 15.54 12.94
N MET A 131 2.29 14.65 12.43
CA MET A 131 1.94 13.25 12.16
C MET A 131 3.00 12.33 12.76
N VAL A 132 2.59 11.21 13.33
CA VAL A 132 3.49 10.16 13.82
C VAL A 132 3.02 8.79 13.34
N PHE A 133 3.95 7.85 13.24
CA PHE A 133 3.65 6.43 13.27
C PHE A 133 3.83 5.91 14.69
N GLU A 134 3.03 4.92 15.06
CA GLU A 134 3.22 4.14 16.26
C GLU A 134 3.28 2.66 15.90
N GLN A 135 4.35 2.00 16.31
CA GLN A 135 4.59 0.56 16.11
C GLN A 135 5.10 -0.03 17.40
N GLY A 136 4.39 -1.04 17.95
CA GLY A 136 4.81 -1.72 19.18
C GLY A 136 4.99 -0.79 20.38
N GLY A 137 4.20 0.29 20.47
CA GLY A 137 4.32 1.31 21.53
C GLY A 137 5.44 2.32 21.34
N LYS A 138 6.17 2.27 20.19
CA LYS A 138 7.21 3.24 19.83
C LYS A 138 6.64 4.27 18.86
N ALA A 139 6.76 5.54 19.21
CA ALA A 139 6.45 6.66 18.31
C ALA A 139 7.61 6.91 17.34
N ILE A 140 7.32 6.96 16.04
CA ILE A 140 8.27 7.20 14.96
C ILE A 140 7.92 8.57 14.35
N LYS A 141 8.92 9.44 14.36
CA LYS A 141 8.77 10.83 13.88
C LYS A 141 9.00 10.90 12.39
N PRO A 142 8.28 11.79 11.67
CA PRO A 142 8.54 12.05 10.28
C PRO A 142 9.82 12.86 10.08
N VAL A 143 10.43 12.72 8.90
CA VAL A 143 11.55 13.58 8.45
C VAL A 143 11.05 14.99 8.09
N THR A 144 9.88 15.04 7.47
CA THR A 144 9.23 16.31 7.09
C THR A 144 7.73 16.21 7.31
N VAL A 145 7.12 17.37 7.65
CA VAL A 145 5.67 17.54 7.68
C VAL A 145 5.30 18.80 6.91
N ARG A 146 4.23 18.73 6.14
CA ARG A 146 3.58 19.88 5.50
C ARG A 146 2.09 19.80 5.77
N PHE A 147 1.45 20.95 5.86
CA PHE A 147 0.01 21.06 6.10
C PHE A 147 -0.56 22.21 5.27
N ASP A 148 -1.85 22.17 5.02
CA ASP A 148 -2.54 23.29 4.40
C ASP A 148 -2.63 24.46 5.39
N GLY A 149 -2.01 25.58 5.06
CA GLY A 149 -2.07 26.80 5.88
C GLY A 149 -3.47 27.42 5.95
N PHE A 150 -4.32 27.10 4.97
CA PHE A 150 -5.72 27.49 4.91
C PHE A 150 -6.56 26.31 4.40
N ALA A 151 -7.49 25.85 5.23
CA ALA A 151 -8.31 24.68 4.94
C ALA A 151 -9.41 25.01 3.92
N HIS A 152 -9.75 24.02 3.09
CA HIS A 152 -10.85 24.11 2.14
C HIS A 152 -12.19 23.81 2.82
N ARG A 153 -13.28 24.34 2.28
CA ARG A 153 -14.63 23.96 2.72
C ARG A 153 -14.84 22.46 2.53
N SER A 154 -15.42 21.80 3.53
CA SER A 154 -15.83 20.41 3.43
C SER A 154 -17.13 20.29 2.63
N ALA A 155 -17.52 19.07 2.31
CA ALA A 155 -18.82 18.79 1.68
C ALA A 155 -20.00 19.09 2.61
N ALA A 156 -19.81 19.17 3.93
CA ALA A 156 -20.83 19.51 4.90
C ALA A 156 -21.06 21.02 5.09
N TRP A 157 -20.22 21.90 4.48
CA TRP A 157 -20.38 23.34 4.67
C TRP A 157 -21.82 23.82 4.43
N PRO A 158 -22.38 24.67 5.28
CA PRO A 158 -21.82 25.34 6.46
C PRO A 158 -21.89 24.55 7.78
N GLU A 159 -22.36 23.30 7.73
CA GLU A 159 -22.47 22.44 8.90
C GLU A 159 -21.10 21.82 9.28
N SER A 160 -21.02 21.22 10.45
CA SER A 160 -19.80 20.54 10.92
C SER A 160 -19.67 19.14 10.28
N PRO A 161 -18.41 18.77 9.90
CA PRO A 161 -17.19 19.54 9.93
C PRO A 161 -17.10 20.56 8.78
N LYS A 162 -16.81 21.85 9.10
CA LYS A 162 -16.89 22.93 8.11
C LYS A 162 -15.75 22.92 7.10
N PHE A 163 -14.59 22.44 7.50
CA PHE A 163 -13.36 22.52 6.70
C PHE A 163 -12.65 21.17 6.63
N LYS A 164 -11.93 20.97 5.54
CA LYS A 164 -10.99 19.86 5.34
C LYS A 164 -9.61 20.39 4.94
N ALA A 165 -8.55 19.73 5.39
CA ALA A 165 -7.17 20.09 5.11
C ALA A 165 -6.31 18.85 4.91
N LYS A 166 -5.22 18.99 4.15
CA LYS A 166 -4.22 17.96 3.99
C LYS A 166 -3.08 18.15 4.99
N VAL A 167 -2.62 17.02 5.52
CA VAL A 167 -1.36 16.90 6.23
C VAL A 167 -0.54 15.83 5.53
N ILE A 168 0.67 16.19 5.11
CA ILE A 168 1.57 15.32 4.35
C ILE A 168 2.85 15.16 5.16
N ALA A 169 3.27 13.93 5.38
CA ALA A 169 4.51 13.61 6.08
C ALA A 169 5.37 12.63 5.29
N SER A 170 6.68 12.71 5.47
CA SER A 170 7.62 11.74 4.91
C SER A 170 8.32 11.01 6.06
N PHE A 171 8.31 9.69 6.04
CA PHE A 171 8.93 8.83 7.03
C PHE A 171 10.11 8.07 6.44
N ASN A 172 11.24 8.04 7.15
CA ASN A 172 12.39 7.30 6.69
C ASN A 172 12.12 5.78 6.82
N TYR A 173 12.37 5.03 5.74
CA TYR A 173 12.22 3.58 5.73
C TYR A 173 13.06 2.87 6.79
N ALA A 174 14.17 3.44 7.21
CA ALA A 174 15.04 2.88 8.24
C ALA A 174 14.45 3.00 9.68
N ASP A 175 13.45 3.85 9.89
CA ASP A 175 12.94 4.17 11.20
C ASP A 175 11.73 3.32 11.62
N PHE A 176 11.09 2.62 10.68
CA PHE A 176 9.90 1.81 10.93
C PHE A 176 10.05 0.39 10.35
N ASP A 177 9.27 -0.55 10.91
CA ASP A 177 9.18 -1.92 10.38
C ASP A 177 8.12 -1.99 9.26
N PRO A 178 8.52 -2.29 8.01
CA PRO A 178 7.61 -2.39 6.87
C PRO A 178 6.64 -3.59 6.93
N LYS A 179 6.74 -4.43 7.97
CA LYS A 179 5.88 -5.63 8.17
C LYS A 179 4.96 -5.52 9.37
N SER A 180 5.03 -4.42 10.11
CA SER A 180 4.27 -4.25 11.36
C SER A 180 2.92 -3.58 11.15
N HIS A 181 2.00 -3.88 12.06
CA HIS A 181 0.82 -3.04 12.26
C HIS A 181 1.26 -1.65 12.72
N THR A 182 0.73 -0.64 12.08
CA THR A 182 1.10 0.75 12.28
C THR A 182 -0.14 1.58 12.56
N THR A 183 -0.14 2.35 13.64
CA THR A 183 -1.10 3.42 13.84
C THR A 183 -0.51 4.71 13.30
N ILE A 184 -1.21 5.35 12.37
CA ILE A 184 -0.86 6.66 11.83
C ILE A 184 -1.74 7.66 12.56
N THR A 185 -1.14 8.58 13.33
CA THR A 185 -1.90 9.59 14.08
C THR A 185 -1.50 10.99 13.63
N VAL A 186 -2.51 11.80 13.32
CA VAL A 186 -2.37 13.22 12.99
C VAL A 186 -2.90 14.05 14.13
N PHE A 187 -2.10 15.00 14.59
CA PHE A 187 -2.40 15.93 15.68
C PHE A 187 -2.51 17.35 15.12
N PRO A 188 -3.72 17.87 14.92
CA PRO A 188 -3.90 19.30 14.65
C PRO A 188 -3.49 20.13 15.86
N ALA A 189 -2.82 21.28 15.66
CA ALA A 189 -2.41 22.14 16.77
C ALA A 189 -3.59 22.71 17.58
N THR A 190 -4.79 22.77 16.97
CA THR A 190 -6.03 23.21 17.64
C THR A 190 -6.63 22.16 18.59
N GLY A 191 -6.00 21.00 18.70
CA GLY A 191 -6.45 19.86 19.52
C GLY A 191 -7.27 18.83 18.74
N GLY A 192 -7.51 17.71 19.41
CA GLY A 192 -8.06 16.50 18.79
C GLY A 192 -6.99 15.68 18.08
N GLU A 193 -7.39 14.53 17.58
CA GLU A 193 -6.53 13.63 16.80
C GLU A 193 -7.34 12.87 15.76
N SER A 194 -6.66 12.44 14.71
CA SER A 194 -7.21 11.49 13.73
C SER A 194 -6.23 10.31 13.61
N SER A 195 -6.69 9.12 14.00
CA SER A 195 -5.86 7.92 14.01
C SER A 195 -6.37 6.87 13.02
N PHE A 196 -5.43 6.19 12.37
CA PHE A 196 -5.68 5.18 11.35
C PHE A 196 -4.84 3.94 11.64
N ASN A 197 -5.47 2.77 11.69
CA ASN A 197 -4.76 1.51 11.82
C ASN A 197 -4.50 0.93 10.43
N VAL A 198 -3.23 0.72 10.10
CA VAL A 198 -2.77 0.23 8.80
C VAL A 198 -1.87 -0.97 9.02
N ASP A 199 -2.18 -2.06 8.37
CA ASP A 199 -1.33 -3.26 8.39
C ASP A 199 -0.33 -3.21 7.24
N PHE A 200 0.91 -2.82 7.54
CA PHE A 200 1.97 -2.70 6.53
C PHE A 200 2.36 -4.06 5.95
N SER A 201 2.13 -5.17 6.67
CA SER A 201 2.41 -6.52 6.15
C SER A 201 1.53 -6.92 4.97
N ARG A 202 0.42 -6.21 4.74
CA ARG A 202 -0.57 -6.50 3.69
C ARG A 202 -0.52 -5.54 2.50
N ILE A 203 0.46 -4.63 2.48
CA ILE A 203 0.65 -3.65 1.42
C ILE A 203 1.57 -4.22 0.34
N HIS A 204 1.19 -4.02 -0.92
CA HIS A 204 1.91 -4.52 -2.10
C HIS A 204 2.51 -3.37 -2.91
#